data_544f065ed4428c368308611c506a370e
#
_entry.id   544f065ed4428c368308611c506a370e
#
_cell.length_a   1.000
_cell.length_b   1.000
_cell.length_c   1.000
_cell.angle_alpha   90.00
_cell.angle_beta   90.00
_cell.angle_gamma   90.00
#
_symmetry.space_group_name_H-M   'P 1'
#
loop_
_entity.id
_entity.type
_entity.pdbx_description
1 polymer ?
#
loop_
_entity_poly.entity_id
_entity_poly.type
_entity_poly.pdbx_seq_one_letter_code
_entity_poly.pdbx_strand_id
1 'polypeptide(L)'
;MDAFYASVEQRDNPELRGLPIAVGFGEARGVVAAASYEARKYGVHSAMPSVTAKRKCPDLVFVRPRFDAYRAVSQQIHAIFAEYTPLIEPLSLDEAYLDVTENLKGMEVATEIAEEIRAKIRARTGLTASAGVSYNKFLAKMASDQRKPDGLFVITPKNGPAFVEALPVKKFHGVGPATAERMHKLGIETGADLKAHDIAFLQQHFGKSGPYFYWIARGIDERQVKADRVRKSIGAEDTFLVDVHDFETARAGLEPLIEKVWRYCEASGIRAKTATLKVKWADFTQITRSKTTAAPIASAAELAAVMTMLLSPLFPAPKGIRLLGVTLSSLEPAKLESAPQFSLAL
;
A
#
# COMPACT_ATOMS: atom_id res chain seq x y z
N MET A 1 -3.86 3.01 11.91
CA MET A 1 -4.92 2.43 12.78
C MET A 1 -4.46 1.07 13.28
N ASP A 2 -5.13 0.52 14.28
CA ASP A 2 -4.83 -0.80 14.82
C ASP A 2 -5.73 -1.86 14.19
N ALA A 3 -5.13 -2.83 13.48
CA ALA A 3 -5.82 -3.91 12.77
C ALA A 3 -7.04 -3.42 11.94
N PHE A 4 -6.89 -2.32 11.21
CA PHE A 4 -7.93 -1.44 10.72
C PHE A 4 -9.18 -2.14 10.18
N TYR A 5 -9.07 -2.93 9.10
CA TYR A 5 -10.25 -3.58 8.52
C TYR A 5 -10.91 -4.55 9.50
N ALA A 6 -10.11 -5.34 10.22
CA ALA A 6 -10.65 -6.27 11.20
C ALA A 6 -11.34 -5.53 12.37
N SER A 7 -10.79 -4.41 12.82
CA SER A 7 -11.40 -3.59 13.87
C SER A 7 -12.71 -2.94 13.42
N VAL A 8 -12.81 -2.52 12.15
CA VAL A 8 -14.09 -2.04 11.59
C VAL A 8 -15.14 -3.15 11.58
N GLU A 9 -14.78 -4.38 11.19
CA GLU A 9 -15.70 -5.49 11.18
C GLU A 9 -16.17 -5.88 12.61
N GLN A 10 -15.26 -5.92 13.58
CA GLN A 10 -15.60 -6.21 14.99
C GLN A 10 -16.41 -5.07 15.66
N ARG A 11 -16.21 -3.81 15.22
CA ARG A 11 -17.02 -2.69 15.68
C ARG A 11 -18.47 -2.80 15.18
N ASP A 12 -18.60 -3.02 13.87
CA ASP A 12 -19.90 -3.00 13.18
C ASP A 12 -20.71 -4.29 13.42
N ASN A 13 -20.04 -5.41 13.68
CA ASN A 13 -20.66 -6.68 14.05
C ASN A 13 -20.17 -7.15 15.43
N PRO A 14 -20.94 -6.91 16.50
CA PRO A 14 -20.58 -7.31 17.86
C PRO A 14 -20.31 -8.80 18.05
N GLU A 15 -20.88 -9.66 17.23
CA GLU A 15 -20.68 -11.13 17.30
C GLU A 15 -19.25 -11.53 16.91
N LEU A 16 -18.52 -10.67 16.21
CA LEU A 16 -17.12 -10.90 15.85
C LEU A 16 -16.13 -10.46 16.94
N ARG A 17 -16.59 -9.77 17.97
CA ARG A 17 -15.72 -9.25 19.03
C ARG A 17 -15.11 -10.39 19.84
N GLY A 18 -13.82 -10.31 20.07
CA GLY A 18 -13.06 -11.31 20.80
C GLY A 18 -12.75 -12.58 20.01
N LEU A 19 -13.28 -12.71 18.79
CA LEU A 19 -12.98 -13.84 17.90
C LEU A 19 -11.74 -13.58 17.06
N PRO A 20 -10.97 -14.63 16.73
CA PRO A 20 -9.90 -14.53 15.74
C PRO A 20 -10.54 -14.38 14.35
N ILE A 21 -10.48 -13.17 13.79
CA ILE A 21 -11.00 -12.90 12.46
C ILE A 21 -9.90 -12.48 11.48
N ALA A 22 -10.11 -12.79 10.21
CA ALA A 22 -9.31 -12.30 9.10
C ALA A 22 -10.25 -11.70 8.03
N VAL A 23 -10.01 -10.45 7.67
CA VAL A 23 -10.66 -9.85 6.51
C VAL A 23 -9.99 -10.38 5.26
N GLY A 24 -10.78 -10.95 4.35
CA GLY A 24 -10.30 -11.59 3.13
C GLY A 24 -11.24 -12.69 2.66
N PHE A 25 -10.79 -13.43 1.67
CA PHE A 25 -11.55 -14.58 1.17
C PHE A 25 -10.92 -15.88 1.72
N GLY A 26 -11.74 -16.74 2.33
CA GLY A 26 -11.31 -18.04 2.88
C GLY A 26 -11.00 -19.12 1.83
N GLU A 27 -11.03 -18.77 0.56
CA GLU A 27 -10.85 -19.68 -0.58
C GLU A 27 -9.39 -20.11 -0.76
N ALA A 28 -9.17 -21.15 -1.58
CA ALA A 28 -7.86 -21.78 -1.78
C ALA A 28 -6.74 -20.81 -2.22
N ARG A 29 -7.09 -19.75 -2.97
CA ARG A 29 -6.17 -18.71 -3.43
C ARG A 29 -6.36 -17.37 -2.74
N GLY A 30 -7.19 -17.34 -1.69
CA GLY A 30 -7.43 -16.15 -0.87
C GLY A 30 -6.19 -15.71 -0.09
N VAL A 31 -6.16 -14.43 0.28
CA VAL A 31 -5.11 -13.80 1.08
C VAL A 31 -5.75 -12.99 2.21
N VAL A 32 -5.15 -13.01 3.37
CA VAL A 32 -5.54 -12.17 4.51
C VAL A 32 -5.20 -10.71 4.19
N ALA A 33 -6.21 -9.85 4.10
CA ALA A 33 -6.03 -8.40 3.97
C ALA A 33 -5.67 -7.77 5.31
N ALA A 34 -6.39 -8.15 6.40
CA ALA A 34 -6.09 -7.73 7.76
C ALA A 34 -6.50 -8.83 8.74
N ALA A 35 -5.73 -8.99 9.82
CA ALA A 35 -6.01 -9.94 10.89
C ALA A 35 -6.29 -9.20 12.20
N SER A 36 -7.31 -9.63 12.97
CA SER A 36 -7.57 -9.13 14.32
C SER A 36 -6.42 -9.46 15.28
N TYR A 37 -6.36 -8.77 16.40
CA TYR A 37 -5.32 -9.06 17.40
C TYR A 37 -5.46 -10.46 17.99
N GLU A 38 -6.67 -10.98 18.09
CA GLU A 38 -6.95 -12.35 18.47
C GLU A 38 -6.33 -13.35 17.48
N ALA A 39 -6.50 -13.12 16.17
CA ALA A 39 -5.90 -13.96 15.13
C ALA A 39 -4.36 -13.86 15.10
N ARG A 40 -3.81 -12.67 15.39
CA ARG A 40 -2.34 -12.45 15.43
C ARG A 40 -1.66 -13.27 16.54
N LYS A 41 -2.34 -13.63 17.61
CA LYS A 41 -1.81 -14.53 18.66
C LYS A 41 -1.44 -15.90 18.12
N TYR A 42 -2.11 -16.35 17.05
CA TYR A 42 -1.81 -17.59 16.35
C TYR A 42 -0.80 -17.38 15.20
N GLY A 43 -0.21 -16.20 15.07
CA GLY A 43 0.72 -15.85 13.99
C GLY A 43 0.05 -15.62 12.64
N VAL A 44 -1.26 -15.34 12.60
CA VAL A 44 -1.96 -14.89 11.38
C VAL A 44 -1.68 -13.40 11.15
N HIS A 45 -1.33 -13.02 9.92
CA HIS A 45 -1.01 -11.64 9.56
C HIS A 45 -1.42 -11.31 8.12
N SER A 46 -1.44 -10.02 7.78
CA SER A 46 -1.70 -9.54 6.42
C SER A 46 -0.73 -10.15 5.41
N ALA A 47 -1.21 -10.36 4.18
CA ALA A 47 -0.54 -11.02 3.07
C ALA A 47 -0.32 -12.55 3.24
N MET A 48 -0.75 -13.16 4.35
CA MET A 48 -0.70 -14.62 4.53
C MET A 48 -1.75 -15.30 3.64
N PRO A 49 -1.41 -16.42 2.94
CA PRO A 49 -2.39 -17.23 2.24
C PRO A 49 -3.49 -17.74 3.20
N SER A 50 -4.75 -17.68 2.78
CA SER A 50 -5.91 -18.04 3.61
C SER A 50 -5.86 -19.48 4.12
N VAL A 51 -5.39 -20.41 3.29
CA VAL A 51 -5.18 -21.82 3.68
C VAL A 51 -4.16 -21.93 4.83
N THR A 52 -3.07 -21.17 4.75
CA THR A 52 -2.04 -21.15 5.81
C THR A 52 -2.58 -20.51 7.09
N ALA A 53 -3.35 -19.41 6.96
CA ALA A 53 -3.98 -18.75 8.09
C ALA A 53 -4.96 -19.70 8.82
N LYS A 54 -5.81 -20.42 8.08
CA LYS A 54 -6.75 -21.39 8.64
C LYS A 54 -6.04 -22.56 9.34
N ARG A 55 -4.92 -23.03 8.77
CA ARG A 55 -4.11 -24.09 9.39
C ARG A 55 -3.47 -23.64 10.71
N LYS A 56 -3.04 -22.36 10.80
CA LYS A 56 -2.48 -21.79 12.03
C LYS A 56 -3.54 -21.50 13.11
N CYS A 57 -4.73 -21.14 12.70
CA CYS A 57 -5.86 -20.81 13.55
C CYS A 57 -7.11 -21.53 13.02
N PRO A 58 -7.40 -22.78 13.49
CA PRO A 58 -8.57 -23.55 13.01
C PRO A 58 -9.92 -22.85 13.22
N ASP A 59 -10.04 -22.04 14.28
CA ASP A 59 -11.25 -21.28 14.60
C ASP A 59 -11.31 -19.91 13.89
N LEU A 60 -10.37 -19.62 12.99
CA LEU A 60 -10.33 -18.34 12.28
C LEU A 60 -11.61 -18.12 11.46
N VAL A 61 -12.26 -17.00 11.68
CA VAL A 61 -13.43 -16.56 10.92
C VAL A 61 -12.98 -15.63 9.80
N PHE A 62 -13.26 -16.02 8.54
CA PHE A 62 -13.05 -15.13 7.40
C PHE A 62 -14.23 -14.21 7.19
N VAL A 63 -13.97 -12.91 7.07
CA VAL A 63 -14.96 -11.85 6.81
C VAL A 63 -14.66 -11.22 5.46
N ARG A 64 -15.67 -11.12 4.60
CA ARG A 64 -15.54 -10.47 3.29
C ARG A 64 -15.23 -8.98 3.43
N PRO A 65 -14.28 -8.43 2.64
CA PRO A 65 -13.94 -7.01 2.72
C PRO A 65 -15.11 -6.09 2.34
N ARG A 66 -15.34 -5.05 3.15
CA ARG A 66 -16.30 -3.96 2.88
C ARG A 66 -15.54 -2.65 2.61
N PHE A 67 -14.88 -2.55 1.46
CA PHE A 67 -14.02 -1.39 1.16
C PHE A 67 -14.73 -0.05 1.21
N ASP A 68 -16.05 0.02 0.98
CA ASP A 68 -16.81 1.27 1.11
C ASP A 68 -16.86 1.74 2.57
N ALA A 69 -17.11 0.81 3.51
CA ALA A 69 -17.07 1.10 4.95
C ALA A 69 -15.64 1.57 5.37
N TYR A 70 -14.60 0.90 4.89
CA TYR A 70 -13.22 1.29 5.22
C TYR A 70 -12.86 2.66 4.67
N ARG A 71 -13.29 3.00 3.44
CA ARG A 71 -13.10 4.34 2.87
C ARG A 71 -13.84 5.42 3.66
N ALA A 72 -15.08 5.15 4.08
CA ALA A 72 -15.85 6.09 4.89
C ALA A 72 -15.18 6.38 6.23
N VAL A 73 -14.65 5.36 6.91
CA VAL A 73 -13.88 5.54 8.16
C VAL A 73 -12.57 6.27 7.89
N SER A 74 -11.86 5.93 6.81
CA SER A 74 -10.64 6.62 6.39
C SER A 74 -10.87 8.12 6.22
N GLN A 75 -11.96 8.52 5.56
CA GLN A 75 -12.33 9.92 5.39
C GLN A 75 -12.54 10.63 6.74
N GLN A 76 -13.19 9.99 7.71
CA GLN A 76 -13.36 10.55 9.06
C GLN A 76 -12.02 10.77 9.76
N ILE A 77 -11.09 9.79 9.63
CA ILE A 77 -9.74 9.89 10.21
C ILE A 77 -8.96 11.02 9.55
N HIS A 78 -9.00 11.14 8.22
CA HIS A 78 -8.33 12.21 7.50
C HIS A 78 -8.90 13.59 7.82
N ALA A 79 -10.22 13.70 8.05
CA ALA A 79 -10.84 14.94 8.52
C ALA A 79 -10.32 15.34 9.91
N ILE A 80 -10.06 14.39 10.81
CA ILE A 80 -9.43 14.67 12.10
C ILE A 80 -7.99 15.16 11.91
N PHE A 81 -7.20 14.55 11.03
CA PHE A 81 -5.82 14.99 10.76
C PHE A 81 -5.79 16.44 10.25
N ALA A 82 -6.71 16.79 9.35
CA ALA A 82 -6.82 18.11 8.76
C ALA A 82 -7.17 19.24 9.78
N GLU A 83 -7.66 18.89 10.97
CA GLU A 83 -7.85 19.86 12.06
C GLU A 83 -6.52 20.37 12.64
N TYR A 84 -5.42 19.63 12.43
CA TYR A 84 -4.11 19.92 13.02
C TYR A 84 -3.09 20.43 12.02
N THR A 85 -3.08 19.92 10.79
CA THR A 85 -2.12 20.32 9.77
C THR A 85 -2.65 20.05 8.35
N PRO A 86 -2.32 20.91 7.37
CA PRO A 86 -2.55 20.60 5.96
C PRO A 86 -1.49 19.64 5.37
N LEU A 87 -0.35 19.46 6.05
CA LEU A 87 0.75 18.60 5.59
C LEU A 87 0.50 17.16 6.01
N ILE A 88 -0.38 16.49 5.27
CA ILE A 88 -0.77 15.09 5.48
C ILE A 88 -0.34 14.28 4.26
N GLU A 89 0.52 13.27 4.45
CA GLU A 89 0.93 12.32 3.40
C GLU A 89 0.31 10.95 3.67
N PRO A 90 -0.78 10.57 2.97
CA PRO A 90 -1.37 9.25 3.11
C PRO A 90 -0.44 8.14 2.62
N LEU A 91 -0.33 7.07 3.38
CA LEU A 91 0.37 5.83 3.00
C LEU A 91 -0.61 4.73 2.58
N SER A 92 -1.76 4.66 3.27
CA SER A 92 -2.86 3.74 3.02
C SER A 92 -4.19 4.38 3.43
N LEU A 93 -5.28 3.61 3.49
CA LEU A 93 -6.56 4.11 4.01
C LEU A 93 -6.50 4.47 5.51
N ASP A 94 -5.53 3.90 6.25
CA ASP A 94 -5.46 3.97 7.70
C ASP A 94 -4.13 4.49 8.26
N GLU A 95 -3.22 4.88 7.39
CA GLU A 95 -1.90 5.38 7.77
C GLU A 95 -1.57 6.68 7.04
N ALA A 96 -1.02 7.64 7.76
CA ALA A 96 -0.48 8.87 7.20
C ALA A 96 0.71 9.38 8.01
N TYR A 97 1.60 10.12 7.35
CA TYR A 97 2.50 11.05 8.02
C TYR A 97 1.83 12.41 8.14
N LEU A 98 2.01 13.05 9.28
CA LEU A 98 1.60 14.42 9.54
C LEU A 98 2.83 15.23 9.91
N ASP A 99 3.06 16.34 9.25
CA ASP A 99 4.01 17.34 9.72
C ASP A 99 3.25 18.38 10.54
N VAL A 100 3.54 18.40 11.84
CA VAL A 100 2.89 19.26 12.82
C VAL A 100 3.84 20.34 13.37
N THR A 101 4.99 20.55 12.70
CA THR A 101 5.97 21.57 13.07
C THR A 101 5.32 22.95 13.14
N GLU A 102 4.52 23.28 12.11
CA GLU A 102 3.63 24.43 12.09
C GLU A 102 2.19 23.91 12.04
N ASN A 103 1.54 23.81 13.22
CA ASN A 103 0.21 23.22 13.28
C ASN A 103 -0.88 24.28 13.46
N LEU A 104 -2.11 23.94 13.03
CA LEU A 104 -3.26 24.86 13.02
C LEU A 104 -3.83 25.17 14.43
N LYS A 105 -3.37 24.47 15.47
CA LYS A 105 -3.84 24.61 16.84
C LYS A 105 -2.91 25.44 17.71
N GLY A 106 -1.73 25.80 17.22
CA GLY A 106 -0.72 26.52 18.00
C GLY A 106 -0.17 25.67 19.18
N MET A 107 -0.24 24.35 19.09
CA MET A 107 0.29 23.45 20.12
C MET A 107 1.81 23.30 19.97
N GLU A 108 2.55 23.45 21.05
CA GLU A 108 4.01 23.39 21.03
C GLU A 108 4.54 21.95 21.06
N VAL A 109 3.75 21.00 21.57
CA VAL A 109 4.20 19.62 21.83
C VAL A 109 3.52 18.64 20.90
N ALA A 110 4.29 18.07 19.95
CA ALA A 110 3.78 17.10 18.98
C ALA A 110 3.20 15.82 19.64
N THR A 111 3.65 15.47 20.84
CA THR A 111 3.10 14.34 21.60
C THR A 111 1.66 14.59 22.03
N GLU A 112 1.34 15.79 22.50
CA GLU A 112 -0.01 16.20 22.87
C GLU A 112 -0.95 16.20 21.66
N ILE A 113 -0.47 16.66 20.51
CA ILE A 113 -1.21 16.57 19.24
C ILE A 113 -1.54 15.12 18.91
N ALA A 114 -0.58 14.21 19.04
CA ALA A 114 -0.79 12.79 18.76
C ALA A 114 -1.78 12.15 19.75
N GLU A 115 -1.77 12.54 21.02
CA GLU A 115 -2.74 12.11 22.03
C GLU A 115 -4.15 12.60 21.71
N GLU A 116 -4.32 13.88 21.37
CA GLU A 116 -5.61 14.43 20.98
C GLU A 116 -6.17 13.76 19.71
N ILE A 117 -5.35 13.57 18.69
CA ILE A 117 -5.75 12.88 17.44
C ILE A 117 -6.26 11.48 17.77
N ARG A 118 -5.52 10.71 18.56
CA ARG A 118 -5.91 9.34 18.95
C ARG A 118 -7.20 9.33 19.75
N ALA A 119 -7.36 10.26 20.69
CA ALA A 119 -8.60 10.43 21.47
C ALA A 119 -9.79 10.77 20.58
N LYS A 120 -9.64 11.70 19.62
CA LYS A 120 -10.69 12.05 18.65
C LYS A 120 -11.05 10.90 17.73
N ILE A 121 -10.06 10.14 17.24
CA ILE A 121 -10.31 8.94 16.43
C ILE A 121 -11.17 7.98 17.22
N ARG A 122 -10.81 7.69 18.47
CA ARG A 122 -11.59 6.79 19.33
C ARG A 122 -13.01 7.30 19.56
N ALA A 123 -13.16 8.58 19.88
CA ALA A 123 -14.48 9.17 20.15
C ALA A 123 -15.40 9.18 18.92
N ARG A 124 -14.86 9.49 17.73
CA ARG A 124 -15.67 9.62 16.50
C ARG A 124 -15.89 8.30 15.78
N THR A 125 -14.95 7.37 15.86
CA THR A 125 -15.00 6.15 15.06
C THR A 125 -15.20 4.88 15.89
N GLY A 126 -15.02 4.92 17.22
CA GLY A 126 -15.00 3.75 18.08
C GLY A 126 -13.79 2.83 17.86
N LEU A 127 -12.77 3.30 17.12
CA LEU A 127 -11.57 2.54 16.78
C LEU A 127 -10.34 3.12 17.47
N THR A 128 -9.28 2.31 17.59
CA THR A 128 -8.00 2.76 18.14
C THR A 128 -6.96 3.04 17.07
N ALA A 129 -6.07 3.97 17.39
CA ALA A 129 -4.90 4.28 16.58
C ALA A 129 -3.63 4.29 17.43
N SER A 130 -2.54 3.77 16.86
CA SER A 130 -1.21 3.93 17.44
C SER A 130 -0.45 5.03 16.72
N ALA A 131 0.26 5.85 17.47
CA ALA A 131 1.03 6.97 16.94
C ALA A 131 2.51 6.85 17.28
N GLY A 132 3.36 7.27 16.35
CA GLY A 132 4.79 7.47 16.55
C GLY A 132 5.14 8.93 16.34
N VAL A 133 5.78 9.54 17.32
CA VAL A 133 6.24 10.93 17.27
C VAL A 133 7.76 10.96 17.14
N SER A 134 8.26 11.63 16.12
CA SER A 134 9.70 11.78 15.92
C SER A 134 10.02 12.94 14.98
N TYR A 135 11.30 13.22 14.82
CA TYR A 135 11.84 14.32 14.03
C TYR A 135 12.02 14.02 12.54
N ASN A 136 11.67 12.80 12.09
CA ASN A 136 11.64 12.43 10.67
C ASN A 136 10.66 11.27 10.41
N LYS A 137 10.34 11.06 9.13
CA LYS A 137 9.34 10.07 8.68
C LYS A 137 9.73 8.62 9.02
N PHE A 138 11.00 8.25 8.84
CA PHE A 138 11.46 6.89 9.12
C PHE A 138 11.27 6.55 10.60
N LEU A 139 11.74 7.40 11.50
CA LEU A 139 11.65 7.16 12.93
C LEU A 139 10.22 7.27 13.45
N ALA A 140 9.40 8.20 12.94
CA ALA A 140 7.99 8.27 13.28
C ALA A 140 7.25 6.96 12.92
N LYS A 141 7.54 6.40 11.73
CA LYS A 141 6.97 5.10 11.34
C LYS A 141 7.45 3.96 12.23
N MET A 142 8.73 3.91 12.58
CA MET A 142 9.27 2.92 13.50
C MET A 142 8.67 3.04 14.90
N ALA A 143 8.51 4.27 15.39
CA ALA A 143 7.89 4.56 16.67
C ALA A 143 6.44 4.08 16.73
N SER A 144 5.65 4.27 15.67
CA SER A 144 4.24 3.90 15.64
C SER A 144 3.99 2.40 15.87
N ASP A 145 4.99 1.55 15.65
CA ASP A 145 4.87 0.10 15.79
C ASP A 145 5.32 -0.43 17.17
N GLN A 146 5.96 0.43 18.02
CA GLN A 146 6.59 -0.03 19.28
C GLN A 146 5.58 -0.43 20.36
N ARG A 147 4.42 0.23 20.40
CA ARG A 147 3.42 0.03 21.47
C ARG A 147 2.02 -0.26 20.93
N LYS A 148 1.93 -0.96 19.79
CA LYS A 148 0.62 -1.42 19.28
C LYS A 148 0.03 -2.52 20.15
N PRO A 149 -1.31 -2.58 20.33
CA PRO A 149 -2.32 -1.60 19.91
C PRO A 149 -2.46 -0.40 20.84
N ASP A 150 -3.12 0.65 20.33
CA ASP A 150 -3.54 1.82 21.08
C ASP A 150 -2.39 2.51 21.83
N GLY A 151 -1.22 2.50 21.23
CA GLY A 151 0.01 3.00 21.82
C GLY A 151 0.46 4.34 21.25
N LEU A 152 1.28 5.02 22.04
CA LEU A 152 2.04 6.20 21.65
C LEU A 152 3.51 5.97 22.02
N PHE A 153 4.40 6.24 21.08
CA PHE A 153 5.83 6.13 21.32
C PHE A 153 6.56 7.33 20.70
N VAL A 154 7.54 7.86 21.44
CA VAL A 154 8.31 9.04 21.03
C VAL A 154 9.77 8.65 20.88
N ILE A 155 10.36 9.01 19.74
CA ILE A 155 11.80 8.90 19.49
C ILE A 155 12.35 10.31 19.30
N THR A 156 13.07 10.80 20.31
CA THR A 156 13.68 12.13 20.30
C THR A 156 14.97 12.13 19.46
N PRO A 157 15.49 13.32 19.01
CA PRO A 157 16.78 13.42 18.34
C PRO A 157 17.93 12.81 19.11
N LYS A 158 17.91 12.93 20.44
CA LYS A 158 18.94 12.34 21.33
C LYS A 158 18.96 10.81 21.26
N ASN A 159 17.78 10.18 21.18
CA ASN A 159 17.64 8.74 21.28
C ASN A 159 17.57 8.05 19.90
N GLY A 160 17.30 8.80 18.83
CA GLY A 160 17.09 8.26 17.49
C GLY A 160 18.24 7.37 16.97
N PRO A 161 19.49 7.84 16.98
CA PRO A 161 20.62 7.03 16.51
C PRO A 161 20.74 5.70 17.26
N ALA A 162 20.73 5.72 18.61
CA ALA A 162 20.85 4.51 19.42
C ALA A 162 19.65 3.56 19.22
N PHE A 163 18.44 4.11 19.05
CA PHE A 163 17.26 3.32 18.72
C PHE A 163 17.43 2.55 17.41
N VAL A 164 17.93 3.23 16.37
CA VAL A 164 18.15 2.60 15.06
C VAL A 164 19.24 1.55 15.11
N GLU A 165 20.36 1.83 15.78
CA GLU A 165 21.47 0.90 15.93
C GLU A 165 21.04 -0.43 16.56
N ALA A 166 20.18 -0.38 17.56
CA ALA A 166 19.65 -1.58 18.24
C ALA A 166 18.56 -2.32 17.45
N LEU A 167 17.99 -1.71 16.41
CA LEU A 167 16.85 -2.27 15.70
C LEU A 167 17.30 -3.34 14.70
N PRO A 168 16.70 -4.57 14.69
CA PRO A 168 16.91 -5.55 13.63
C PRO A 168 16.51 -5.02 12.26
N VAL A 169 17.36 -5.19 11.23
CA VAL A 169 17.12 -4.64 9.87
C VAL A 169 15.81 -5.11 9.24
N LYS A 170 15.36 -6.32 9.55
CA LYS A 170 14.06 -6.86 9.11
C LYS A 170 12.84 -6.06 9.60
N LYS A 171 13.02 -5.22 10.62
CA LYS A 171 11.98 -4.32 11.14
C LYS A 171 12.02 -2.93 10.53
N PHE A 172 13.05 -2.61 9.74
CA PHE A 172 13.16 -1.30 9.11
C PHE A 172 12.03 -1.11 8.10
N HIS A 173 11.35 0.02 8.20
CA HIS A 173 10.38 0.38 7.17
C HIS A 173 11.07 0.49 5.80
N GLY A 174 10.53 -0.21 4.80
CA GLY A 174 11.14 -0.32 3.47
C GLY A 174 12.07 -1.53 3.28
N VAL A 175 12.35 -2.30 4.34
CA VAL A 175 13.07 -3.57 4.25
C VAL A 175 12.06 -4.72 4.26
N GLY A 176 11.79 -5.26 3.07
CA GLY A 176 10.98 -6.45 2.92
C GLY A 176 11.79 -7.75 3.13
N PRO A 177 11.12 -8.93 3.16
CA PRO A 177 11.80 -10.22 3.43
C PRO A 177 13.01 -10.48 2.54
N ALA A 178 12.90 -10.25 1.22
CA ALA A 178 14.01 -10.46 0.29
C ALA A 178 15.20 -9.51 0.55
N THR A 179 14.94 -8.26 0.92
CA THR A 179 15.99 -7.30 1.28
C THR A 179 16.63 -7.68 2.60
N ALA A 180 15.84 -8.08 3.60
CA ALA A 180 16.34 -8.56 4.88
C ALA A 180 17.23 -9.79 4.70
N GLU A 181 16.80 -10.79 3.92
CA GLU A 181 17.61 -11.98 3.61
C GLU A 181 18.94 -11.60 2.94
N ARG A 182 18.92 -10.63 2.01
CA ARG A 182 20.16 -10.14 1.37
C ARG A 182 21.06 -9.44 2.36
N MET A 183 20.52 -8.64 3.29
CA MET A 183 21.28 -8.02 4.38
C MET A 183 21.94 -9.08 5.27
N HIS A 184 21.18 -10.08 5.71
CA HIS A 184 21.68 -11.18 6.54
C HIS A 184 22.81 -11.97 5.86
N LYS A 185 22.73 -12.23 4.53
CA LYS A 185 23.82 -12.85 3.76
C LYS A 185 25.10 -12.02 3.73
N LEU A 186 25.01 -10.72 3.99
CA LEU A 186 26.14 -9.80 4.09
C LEU A 186 26.58 -9.57 5.54
N GLY A 187 26.02 -10.31 6.51
CA GLY A 187 26.33 -10.15 7.93
C GLY A 187 25.68 -8.93 8.57
N ILE A 188 24.67 -8.34 7.93
CA ILE A 188 23.97 -7.15 8.42
C ILE A 188 22.66 -7.61 9.10
N GLU A 189 22.66 -7.65 10.44
CA GLU A 189 21.53 -8.08 11.27
C GLU A 189 20.78 -6.90 11.90
N THR A 190 21.51 -5.86 12.26
CA THR A 190 21.02 -4.70 13.01
C THR A 190 21.32 -3.37 12.29
N GLY A 191 20.74 -2.29 12.80
CA GLY A 191 21.09 -0.94 12.34
C GLY A 191 22.54 -0.58 12.60
N ALA A 192 23.17 -1.10 13.66
CA ALA A 192 24.61 -0.90 13.91
C ALA A 192 25.46 -1.54 12.82
N ASP A 193 25.15 -2.79 12.43
CA ASP A 193 25.86 -3.45 11.34
C ASP A 193 25.67 -2.69 10.02
N LEU A 194 24.44 -2.26 9.73
CA LEU A 194 24.15 -1.46 8.53
C LEU A 194 24.91 -0.14 8.52
N LYS A 195 25.02 0.53 9.68
CA LYS A 195 25.76 1.79 9.85
C LYS A 195 27.25 1.65 9.64
N ALA A 196 27.84 0.48 9.91
CA ALA A 196 29.26 0.20 9.74
C ALA A 196 29.72 0.24 8.27
N HIS A 197 28.77 0.08 7.32
CA HIS A 197 29.09 0.12 5.89
C HIS A 197 29.03 1.54 5.33
N ASP A 198 29.88 1.80 4.34
CA ASP A 198 29.87 3.03 3.58
C ASP A 198 28.77 3.05 2.50
N ILE A 199 28.56 4.23 1.91
CA ILE A 199 27.52 4.43 0.91
C ILE A 199 27.82 3.65 -0.39
N ALA A 200 29.09 3.49 -0.76
CA ALA A 200 29.52 2.80 -1.97
C ALA A 200 29.19 1.30 -1.86
N PHE A 201 29.52 0.67 -0.73
CA PHE A 201 29.17 -0.72 -0.45
C PHE A 201 27.64 -0.93 -0.52
N LEU A 202 26.87 -0.08 0.17
CA LEU A 202 25.41 -0.21 0.19
C LEU A 202 24.78 0.04 -1.19
N GLN A 203 25.34 0.94 -1.98
CA GLN A 203 24.87 1.18 -3.35
C GLN A 203 25.21 0.02 -4.28
N GLN A 204 26.39 -0.60 -4.14
CA GLN A 204 26.78 -1.81 -4.89
C GLN A 204 25.82 -2.97 -4.61
N HIS A 205 25.44 -3.18 -3.34
CA HIS A 205 24.61 -4.32 -2.95
C HIS A 205 23.10 -4.06 -3.03
N PHE A 206 22.64 -2.82 -2.89
CA PHE A 206 21.21 -2.49 -2.84
C PHE A 206 20.76 -1.50 -3.93
N GLY A 207 21.67 -1.15 -4.85
CA GLY A 207 21.37 -0.26 -5.97
C GLY A 207 20.85 1.11 -5.49
N LYS A 208 19.77 1.57 -6.09
CA LYS A 208 19.15 2.88 -5.77
C LYS A 208 18.69 3.01 -4.31
N SER A 209 18.52 1.92 -3.59
CA SER A 209 18.15 1.94 -2.17
C SER A 209 19.35 2.07 -1.23
N GLY A 210 20.57 1.89 -1.72
CA GLY A 210 21.80 1.99 -0.90
C GLY A 210 21.94 3.31 -0.14
N PRO A 211 21.81 4.47 -0.80
CA PRO A 211 21.87 5.77 -0.12
C PRO A 211 20.79 5.93 0.97
N TYR A 212 19.57 5.45 0.70
CA TYR A 212 18.51 5.46 1.69
C TYR A 212 18.88 4.65 2.93
N PHE A 213 19.40 3.42 2.77
CA PHE A 213 19.82 2.58 3.89
C PHE A 213 21.00 3.20 4.67
N TYR A 214 21.92 3.86 3.99
CA TYR A 214 23.04 4.58 4.62
C TYR A 214 22.54 5.65 5.60
N TRP A 215 21.58 6.48 5.18
CA TRP A 215 21.09 7.59 5.99
C TRP A 215 20.18 7.12 7.12
N ILE A 216 19.24 6.21 6.85
CA ILE A 216 18.33 5.74 7.90
C ILE A 216 19.04 4.94 9.00
N ALA A 217 20.14 4.23 8.68
CA ALA A 217 20.98 3.56 9.68
C ALA A 217 21.63 4.55 10.67
N ARG A 218 21.69 5.82 10.31
CA ARG A 218 22.17 6.94 11.14
C ARG A 218 21.04 7.74 11.80
N GLY A 219 19.81 7.29 11.64
CA GLY A 219 18.63 8.01 12.14
C GLY A 219 18.27 9.26 11.33
N ILE A 220 18.77 9.38 10.10
CA ILE A 220 18.60 10.54 9.21
C ILE A 220 17.61 10.18 8.09
N ASP A 221 16.58 11.00 7.93
CA ASP A 221 15.64 10.93 6.82
C ASP A 221 15.14 12.34 6.49
N GLU A 222 15.68 12.93 5.44
CA GLU A 222 15.38 14.32 5.04
C GLU A 222 14.14 14.45 4.16
N ARG A 223 13.41 13.34 3.91
CA ARG A 223 12.21 13.36 3.10
C ARG A 223 11.11 14.15 3.81
N GLN A 224 10.64 15.19 3.18
CA GLN A 224 9.51 15.99 3.66
C GLN A 224 8.19 15.23 3.55
N VAL A 225 7.20 15.62 4.35
CA VAL A 225 5.80 15.19 4.21
C VAL A 225 5.20 15.88 2.97
N LYS A 226 4.66 15.07 2.04
CA LYS A 226 4.09 15.53 0.75
C LYS A 226 2.59 15.30 0.73
N ALA A 227 1.83 16.38 0.84
CA ALA A 227 0.36 16.32 0.84
C ALA A 227 -0.21 16.02 -0.55
N ASP A 228 0.45 16.48 -1.61
CA ASP A 228 0.00 16.43 -3.01
C ASP A 228 0.76 15.36 -3.81
N ARG A 229 0.48 14.11 -3.53
CA ARG A 229 1.07 13.01 -4.28
C ARG A 229 0.33 12.77 -5.58
N VAL A 230 0.96 13.16 -6.70
CA VAL A 230 0.43 12.86 -8.04
C VAL A 230 0.38 11.36 -8.28
N ARG A 231 -0.79 10.84 -8.63
CA ARG A 231 -0.97 9.44 -9.04
C ARG A 231 -0.17 9.14 -10.31
N LYS A 232 0.61 8.07 -10.30
CA LYS A 232 1.47 7.67 -11.43
C LYS A 232 0.88 6.55 -12.28
N SER A 233 -0.02 5.76 -11.73
CA SER A 233 -0.66 4.64 -12.42
C SER A 233 -2.04 4.31 -11.86
N ILE A 234 -2.85 3.67 -12.69
CA ILE A 234 -4.16 3.11 -12.36
C ILE A 234 -4.12 1.66 -12.82
N GLY A 235 -4.41 0.71 -11.93
CA GLY A 235 -4.36 -0.70 -12.30
C GLY A 235 -5.37 -1.55 -11.53
N ALA A 236 -5.70 -2.68 -12.13
CA ALA A 236 -6.47 -3.75 -11.53
C ALA A 236 -5.84 -5.10 -11.89
N GLU A 237 -5.88 -6.04 -10.97
CA GLU A 237 -5.41 -7.40 -11.20
C GLU A 237 -6.33 -8.39 -10.48
N ASP A 238 -6.40 -9.60 -11.02
CA ASP A 238 -7.17 -10.68 -10.41
C ASP A 238 -6.45 -12.03 -10.56
N THR A 239 -6.67 -12.92 -9.58
CA THR A 239 -6.12 -14.26 -9.53
C THR A 239 -7.21 -15.25 -9.88
N PHE A 240 -7.02 -16.03 -10.94
CA PHE A 240 -7.94 -17.07 -11.33
C PHE A 240 -8.05 -18.17 -10.25
N LEU A 241 -9.22 -18.74 -10.08
CA LEU A 241 -9.43 -19.88 -9.17
C LEU A 241 -8.67 -21.13 -9.66
N VAL A 242 -8.58 -21.31 -10.98
CA VAL A 242 -7.81 -22.36 -11.66
C VAL A 242 -6.90 -21.70 -12.68
N ASP A 243 -5.70 -22.27 -12.89
CA ASP A 243 -4.77 -21.70 -13.87
C ASP A 243 -5.33 -21.82 -15.30
N VAL A 244 -5.19 -20.74 -16.06
CA VAL A 244 -5.72 -20.63 -17.44
C VAL A 244 -4.64 -20.98 -18.45
N HIS A 245 -4.99 -21.82 -19.44
CA HIS A 245 -4.05 -22.31 -20.44
C HIS A 245 -4.38 -21.88 -21.87
N ASP A 246 -5.62 -21.47 -22.12
CA ASP A 246 -6.09 -21.06 -23.45
C ASP A 246 -6.23 -19.53 -23.54
N PHE A 247 -6.09 -19.05 -24.79
CA PHE A 247 -6.11 -17.62 -25.08
C PHE A 247 -7.48 -16.97 -24.82
N GLU A 248 -8.57 -17.63 -25.19
CA GLU A 248 -9.91 -17.02 -25.08
C GLU A 248 -10.33 -16.83 -23.62
N THR A 249 -10.06 -17.81 -22.76
CA THR A 249 -10.31 -17.69 -21.32
C THR A 249 -9.43 -16.61 -20.70
N ALA A 250 -8.17 -16.52 -21.10
CA ALA A 250 -7.28 -15.45 -20.61
C ALA A 250 -7.74 -14.07 -21.08
N ARG A 251 -8.16 -13.95 -22.34
CA ARG A 251 -8.70 -12.70 -22.91
C ARG A 251 -9.99 -12.27 -22.18
N ALA A 252 -10.92 -13.19 -21.98
CA ALA A 252 -12.15 -12.94 -21.22
C ALA A 252 -11.86 -12.49 -19.77
N GLY A 253 -10.82 -13.03 -19.13
CA GLY A 253 -10.36 -12.61 -17.80
C GLY A 253 -9.82 -11.19 -17.73
N LEU A 254 -9.41 -10.58 -18.85
CA LEU A 254 -9.00 -9.17 -18.91
C LEU A 254 -10.19 -8.21 -18.95
N GLU A 255 -11.34 -8.61 -19.46
CA GLU A 255 -12.49 -7.72 -19.66
C GLU A 255 -12.92 -6.99 -18.37
N PRO A 256 -13.18 -7.68 -17.24
CA PRO A 256 -13.58 -7.00 -16.01
C PRO A 256 -12.47 -6.09 -15.44
N LEU A 257 -11.19 -6.39 -15.70
CA LEU A 257 -10.07 -5.56 -15.27
C LEU A 257 -9.98 -4.28 -16.10
N ILE A 258 -10.20 -4.39 -17.42
CA ILE A 258 -10.24 -3.26 -18.35
C ILE A 258 -11.39 -2.33 -17.98
N GLU A 259 -12.60 -2.86 -17.77
CA GLU A 259 -13.76 -2.07 -17.35
C GLU A 259 -13.51 -1.34 -16.02
N LYS A 260 -12.92 -2.02 -15.04
CA LYS A 260 -12.61 -1.42 -13.73
C LYS A 260 -11.62 -0.27 -13.84
N VAL A 261 -10.54 -0.46 -14.61
CA VAL A 261 -9.53 0.57 -14.85
C VAL A 261 -10.11 1.73 -15.64
N TRP A 262 -10.87 1.44 -16.67
CA TRP A 262 -11.46 2.45 -17.53
C TRP A 262 -12.51 3.31 -16.81
N ARG A 263 -13.39 2.69 -16.04
CA ARG A 263 -14.38 3.40 -15.19
C ARG A 263 -13.70 4.40 -14.25
N TYR A 264 -12.55 4.03 -13.69
CA TYR A 264 -11.79 4.96 -12.86
C TYR A 264 -11.24 6.13 -13.69
N CYS A 265 -10.74 5.89 -14.89
CA CYS A 265 -10.24 6.94 -15.79
C CYS A 265 -11.34 7.94 -16.17
N GLU A 266 -12.53 7.45 -16.48
CA GLU A 266 -13.69 8.29 -16.78
C GLU A 266 -14.12 9.14 -15.59
N ALA A 267 -14.30 8.49 -14.42
CA ALA A 267 -14.73 9.17 -13.19
C ALA A 267 -13.74 10.24 -12.69
N SER A 268 -12.45 10.07 -13.00
CA SER A 268 -11.40 11.02 -12.57
C SER A 268 -10.96 12.02 -13.65
N GLY A 269 -11.50 11.93 -14.87
CA GLY A 269 -11.08 12.78 -15.98
C GLY A 269 -9.60 12.57 -16.36
N ILE A 270 -9.10 11.34 -16.23
CA ILE A 270 -7.70 11.00 -16.52
C ILE A 270 -7.63 10.15 -17.78
N ARG A 271 -6.59 10.35 -18.58
CA ARG A 271 -6.20 9.50 -19.71
C ARG A 271 -4.77 9.01 -19.50
N ALA A 272 -4.38 8.00 -20.27
CA ALA A 272 -3.05 7.40 -20.16
C ALA A 272 -2.49 7.04 -21.53
N LYS A 273 -1.17 7.12 -21.68
CA LYS A 273 -0.48 6.72 -22.92
C LYS A 273 0.11 5.32 -22.87
N THR A 274 0.37 4.80 -21.68
CA THR A 274 1.04 3.50 -21.54
C THR A 274 0.11 2.50 -20.89
N ALA A 275 -0.15 1.39 -21.59
CA ALA A 275 -0.86 0.24 -21.05
C ALA A 275 0.13 -0.90 -20.82
N THR A 276 0.02 -1.56 -19.65
CA THR A 276 0.87 -2.66 -19.23
C THR A 276 0.02 -3.86 -18.85
N LEU A 277 0.29 -4.97 -19.52
CA LEU A 277 -0.19 -6.30 -19.15
C LEU A 277 0.77 -6.92 -18.14
N LYS A 278 0.24 -7.39 -17.02
CA LYS A 278 0.95 -8.21 -16.02
C LYS A 278 0.45 -9.63 -16.11
N VAL A 279 1.35 -10.58 -16.20
CA VAL A 279 1.04 -12.01 -16.16
C VAL A 279 1.86 -12.67 -15.05
N LYS A 280 1.21 -13.36 -14.14
CA LYS A 280 1.85 -14.24 -13.17
C LYS A 280 1.49 -15.69 -13.51
N TRP A 281 2.50 -16.52 -13.67
CA TRP A 281 2.37 -17.93 -13.99
C TRP A 281 2.05 -18.79 -12.77
N ALA A 282 1.69 -20.04 -13.00
CA ALA A 282 1.40 -21.03 -11.95
C ALA A 282 2.54 -21.21 -10.94
N ASP A 283 3.78 -21.08 -11.38
CA ASP A 283 5.00 -21.15 -10.56
C ASP A 283 5.37 -19.82 -9.86
N PHE A 284 4.48 -18.83 -9.87
CA PHE A 284 4.66 -17.49 -9.34
C PHE A 284 5.69 -16.61 -10.05
N THR A 285 6.36 -17.09 -11.09
CA THR A 285 7.15 -16.20 -11.95
C THR A 285 6.24 -15.19 -12.62
N GLN A 286 6.74 -13.97 -12.82
CA GLN A 286 5.94 -12.85 -13.30
C GLN A 286 6.63 -12.15 -14.46
N ILE A 287 5.85 -11.79 -15.47
CA ILE A 287 6.29 -10.95 -16.57
C ILE A 287 5.36 -9.75 -16.72
N THR A 288 5.88 -8.69 -17.34
CA THR A 288 5.10 -7.54 -17.79
C THR A 288 5.38 -7.27 -19.26
N ARG A 289 4.38 -6.78 -19.99
CA ARG A 289 4.48 -6.31 -21.35
C ARG A 289 3.78 -4.95 -21.44
N SER A 290 4.41 -3.99 -22.07
CA SER A 290 3.86 -2.62 -22.15
C SER A 290 3.83 -2.11 -23.57
N LYS A 291 2.83 -1.29 -23.85
CA LYS A 291 2.71 -0.50 -25.10
C LYS A 291 2.43 0.95 -24.74
N THR A 292 3.27 1.83 -25.25
CA THR A 292 3.01 3.28 -25.21
C THR A 292 2.48 3.71 -26.55
N THR A 293 1.35 4.41 -26.55
CA THR A 293 0.69 4.98 -27.74
C THR A 293 1.13 6.43 -27.98
N ALA A 294 1.08 6.88 -29.21
CA ALA A 294 1.43 8.26 -29.56
C ALA A 294 0.44 9.28 -28.95
N ALA A 295 -0.86 8.94 -28.97
CA ALA A 295 -1.93 9.69 -28.32
C ALA A 295 -2.42 8.93 -27.07
N PRO A 296 -3.11 9.61 -26.11
CA PRO A 296 -3.76 8.93 -25.00
C PRO A 296 -4.79 7.93 -25.50
N ILE A 297 -4.86 6.79 -24.84
CA ILE A 297 -5.90 5.77 -25.08
C ILE A 297 -7.26 6.41 -24.84
N ALA A 298 -8.13 6.37 -25.86
CA ALA A 298 -9.37 7.14 -25.91
C ALA A 298 -10.60 6.37 -25.40
N SER A 299 -10.56 5.02 -25.41
CA SER A 299 -11.70 4.18 -25.04
C SER A 299 -11.31 2.86 -24.40
N ALA A 300 -12.28 2.23 -23.69
CA ALA A 300 -12.14 0.87 -23.19
C ALA A 300 -11.86 -0.14 -24.32
N ALA A 301 -12.48 0.07 -25.50
CA ALA A 301 -12.28 -0.80 -26.67
C ALA A 301 -10.83 -0.71 -27.19
N GLU A 302 -10.25 0.49 -27.23
CA GLU A 302 -8.85 0.68 -27.62
C GLU A 302 -7.92 0.03 -26.57
N LEU A 303 -8.20 0.20 -25.27
CA LEU A 303 -7.46 -0.48 -24.20
C LEU A 303 -7.55 -2.00 -24.36
N ALA A 304 -8.72 -2.55 -24.65
CA ALA A 304 -8.92 -3.98 -24.88
C ALA A 304 -8.11 -4.48 -26.09
N ALA A 305 -8.08 -3.73 -27.18
CA ALA A 305 -7.26 -4.06 -28.34
C ALA A 305 -5.76 -4.09 -28.01
N VAL A 306 -5.28 -3.11 -27.24
CA VAL A 306 -3.88 -3.08 -26.79
C VAL A 306 -3.59 -4.26 -25.85
N MET A 307 -4.47 -4.59 -24.91
CA MET A 307 -4.28 -5.73 -24.01
C MET A 307 -4.26 -7.05 -24.77
N THR A 308 -5.16 -7.24 -25.75
CA THR A 308 -5.19 -8.44 -26.60
C THR A 308 -3.90 -8.57 -27.42
N MET A 309 -3.40 -7.48 -27.99
CA MET A 309 -2.12 -7.45 -28.71
C MET A 309 -0.94 -7.83 -27.82
N LEU A 310 -0.93 -7.42 -26.55
CA LEU A 310 0.13 -7.77 -25.59
C LEU A 310 0.01 -9.20 -25.06
N LEU A 311 -1.20 -9.75 -25.00
CA LEU A 311 -1.49 -11.10 -24.53
C LEU A 311 -1.20 -12.18 -25.61
N SER A 312 -1.57 -11.92 -26.86
CA SER A 312 -1.53 -12.88 -27.97
C SER A 312 -0.15 -13.56 -28.14
N PRO A 313 1.00 -12.86 -28.10
CA PRO A 313 2.31 -13.49 -28.27
C PRO A 313 2.74 -14.39 -27.12
N LEU A 314 1.96 -14.46 -26.03
CA LEU A 314 2.25 -15.34 -24.90
C LEU A 314 1.65 -16.74 -25.07
N PHE A 315 0.93 -16.98 -26.17
CA PHE A 315 0.31 -18.26 -26.48
C PHE A 315 0.96 -18.94 -27.69
N PRO A 316 1.15 -20.29 -27.63
CA PRO A 316 0.71 -21.16 -26.53
C PRO A 316 1.43 -20.84 -25.22
N ALA A 317 0.66 -20.79 -24.11
CA ALA A 317 1.20 -20.43 -22.82
C ALA A 317 2.16 -21.52 -22.31
N PRO A 318 3.42 -21.18 -21.95
CA PRO A 318 4.41 -22.17 -21.50
C PRO A 318 4.04 -22.80 -20.15
N LYS A 319 3.22 -22.11 -19.38
CA LYS A 319 2.71 -22.50 -18.06
C LYS A 319 1.30 -21.95 -17.90
N GLY A 320 0.52 -22.50 -16.97
CA GLY A 320 -0.80 -21.95 -16.65
C GLY A 320 -0.68 -20.51 -16.14
N ILE A 321 -1.59 -19.64 -16.56
CA ILE A 321 -1.71 -18.26 -16.09
C ILE A 321 -2.49 -18.27 -14.79
N ARG A 322 -1.83 -17.86 -13.71
CA ARG A 322 -2.41 -17.74 -12.38
C ARG A 322 -3.12 -16.40 -12.15
N LEU A 323 -2.55 -15.29 -12.66
CA LEU A 323 -3.05 -13.94 -12.44
C LEU A 323 -2.84 -13.11 -13.70
N LEU A 324 -3.80 -12.28 -14.01
CA LEU A 324 -3.69 -11.20 -14.97
C LEU A 324 -3.87 -9.84 -14.30
N GLY A 325 -3.21 -8.84 -14.86
CA GLY A 325 -3.34 -7.44 -14.44
C GLY A 325 -3.26 -6.48 -15.60
N VAL A 326 -4.04 -5.42 -15.51
CA VAL A 326 -4.06 -4.27 -16.43
C VAL A 326 -3.64 -3.04 -15.66
N THR A 327 -2.64 -2.31 -16.18
CA THR A 327 -2.17 -1.06 -15.56
C THR A 327 -2.01 0.00 -16.62
N LEU A 328 -2.54 1.18 -16.35
CA LEU A 328 -2.34 2.40 -17.12
C LEU A 328 -1.35 3.32 -16.41
N SER A 329 -0.42 3.91 -17.17
CA SER A 329 0.58 4.87 -16.68
C SER A 329 0.85 5.96 -17.74
N SER A 330 1.77 6.88 -17.47
CA SER A 330 1.91 8.11 -18.24
C SER A 330 0.57 8.84 -18.27
N LEU A 331 0.07 9.12 -17.04
CA LEU A 331 -1.24 9.70 -16.83
C LEU A 331 -1.22 11.20 -17.17
N GLU A 332 -2.26 11.67 -17.84
CA GLU A 332 -2.50 13.09 -18.13
C GLU A 332 -3.98 13.42 -17.92
N PRO A 333 -4.35 14.68 -17.62
CA PRO A 333 -5.74 15.09 -17.60
C PRO A 333 -6.40 14.82 -18.96
N ALA A 334 -7.67 14.36 -18.94
CA ALA A 334 -8.45 14.30 -20.16
C ALA A 334 -8.58 15.74 -20.69
N LYS A 335 -8.16 15.96 -21.94
CA LYS A 335 -8.45 17.24 -22.59
C LYS A 335 -9.97 17.37 -22.63
N LEU A 336 -10.51 18.40 -21.99
CA LEU A 336 -11.87 18.85 -22.31
C LEU A 336 -11.85 19.14 -23.81
N GLU A 337 -12.72 18.47 -24.58
CA GLU A 337 -12.95 18.89 -25.96
C GLU A 337 -13.30 20.37 -25.89
N SER A 338 -12.40 21.21 -26.39
CA SER A 338 -12.71 22.63 -26.58
C SER A 338 -13.95 22.67 -27.45
N ALA A 339 -15.06 23.20 -26.90
CA ALA A 339 -16.23 23.47 -27.72
C ALA A 339 -15.76 24.14 -29.02
N PRO A 340 -16.28 23.76 -30.20
CA PRO A 340 -15.83 24.33 -31.43
C PRO A 340 -15.97 25.84 -31.34
N GLN A 341 -14.85 26.53 -31.47
CA GLN A 341 -14.84 27.99 -31.51
C GLN A 341 -15.59 28.40 -32.80
N PHE A 342 -16.80 28.85 -32.63
CA PHE A 342 -17.53 29.45 -33.78
C PHE A 342 -16.73 30.67 -34.22
N SER A 343 -16.13 30.62 -35.41
CA SER A 343 -15.59 31.79 -36.05
C SER A 343 -16.77 32.61 -36.55
N LEU A 344 -16.98 33.78 -35.92
CA LEU A 344 -17.84 34.80 -36.51
C LEU A 344 -17.15 35.28 -37.80
N ALA A 345 -17.70 34.89 -38.94
CA ALA A 345 -17.39 35.56 -40.19
C ALA A 345 -18.03 36.97 -40.16
N LEU A 346 -17.17 38.01 -40.14
CA LEU A 346 -17.53 39.39 -40.34
C LEU A 346 -17.59 39.66 -41.84
#